data_fcd01f662cb5a815460f2be9a3f129e1
#
_entry.id   fcd01f662cb5a815460f2be9a3f129e1
#
_cell.length_a   1.000
_cell.length_b   1.000
_cell.length_c   1.000
_cell.angle_alpha   90.00
_cell.angle_beta   90.00
_cell.angle_gamma   90.00
#
_symmetry.space_group_name_H-M   'P 1'
#
loop_
_entity.id
_entity.type
_entity.pdbx_description
1 polymer ?
#
loop_
_entity_poly.entity_id
_entity_poly.type
_entity_poly.pdbx_seq_one_letter_code
_entity_poly.pdbx_strand_id
1 'polypeptide(L)'
;NQKGSIYDRFRNRVMFPIIDLRGDVIGFGGRVLGEGTPKYLNSPDTPVFNKSRNLFALNLAKNTKLGRIVLTEGYMDTISLYQAGFDCAVASLGTSLTADHAKLLSRFTKEVVICYDADSAGVQAANRAIPMLEKTGLKVKVLRVTGAKDPDEFLRSFGRDAFARLLDQSENYVEYNLHRWCGYTSDSYNKAHGHGFIRISRHFPFLRHAV
;
A
#
# COMPACT_ATOMS: atom_id res chain seq x y z
N ASN A 1 2.51 31.81 -12.46
CA ASN A 1 3.74 32.15 -13.13
C ASN A 1 4.17 33.57 -12.64
N GLN A 2 5.47 33.79 -12.42
CA GLN A 2 6.01 35.11 -11.99
C GLN A 2 5.63 36.28 -12.91
N LYS A 3 5.16 36.01 -14.14
CA LYS A 3 4.67 36.99 -15.12
C LYS A 3 3.14 37.15 -15.15
N GLY A 4 2.39 36.64 -14.16
CA GLY A 4 0.92 36.80 -14.08
C GLY A 4 0.10 36.05 -15.10
N SER A 5 0.70 35.19 -15.93
CA SER A 5 -0.06 34.37 -16.90
C SER A 5 -0.70 33.17 -16.22
N ILE A 6 -1.96 32.92 -16.54
CA ILE A 6 -2.73 31.71 -16.12
C ILE A 6 -2.43 30.61 -17.12
N TYR A 7 -2.26 29.39 -16.62
CA TYR A 7 -2.06 28.19 -17.43
C TYR A 7 -2.62 26.96 -16.72
N ASP A 8 -3.01 25.95 -17.50
CA ASP A 8 -3.48 24.68 -16.97
C ASP A 8 -2.35 23.92 -16.29
N ARG A 9 -2.59 23.57 -15.02
CA ARG A 9 -1.64 22.77 -14.22
C ARG A 9 -1.48 21.35 -14.78
N PHE A 10 -2.58 20.73 -15.22
CA PHE A 10 -2.61 19.36 -15.73
C PHE A 10 -2.66 19.37 -17.25
N ARG A 11 -1.50 19.31 -17.90
CA ARG A 11 -1.40 19.30 -19.35
C ARG A 11 -1.00 17.92 -19.85
N ASN A 12 -1.69 17.41 -20.87
CA ASN A 12 -1.45 16.11 -21.49
C ASN A 12 -1.44 14.97 -20.45
N ARG A 13 -2.53 14.86 -19.64
CA ARG A 13 -2.63 13.89 -18.54
C ARG A 13 -3.99 13.20 -18.52
N VAL A 14 -3.97 11.91 -18.19
CA VAL A 14 -5.16 11.22 -17.68
C VAL A 14 -5.42 11.71 -16.27
N MET A 15 -6.66 12.13 -16.01
CA MET A 15 -7.07 12.74 -14.76
C MET A 15 -7.79 11.74 -13.87
N PHE A 16 -7.42 11.70 -12.60
CA PHE A 16 -8.04 10.88 -11.56
C PHE A 16 -8.64 11.82 -10.51
N PRO A 17 -9.98 11.85 -10.33
CA PRO A 17 -10.56 12.62 -9.24
C PRO A 17 -10.19 11.98 -7.90
N ILE A 18 -9.81 12.82 -6.94
CA ILE A 18 -9.61 12.43 -5.55
C ILE A 18 -10.90 12.76 -4.82
N ILE A 19 -11.55 11.71 -4.31
CA ILE A 19 -12.89 11.77 -3.74
C ILE A 19 -12.79 11.52 -2.24
N ASP A 20 -13.42 12.37 -1.44
CA ASP A 20 -13.44 12.25 0.01
C ASP A 20 -14.45 11.18 0.48
N LEU A 21 -14.53 10.93 1.79
CA LEU A 21 -15.43 9.94 2.37
C LEU A 21 -16.92 10.26 2.19
N ARG A 22 -17.28 11.50 1.85
CA ARG A 22 -18.66 11.92 1.59
C ARG A 22 -19.06 11.74 0.13
N GLY A 23 -18.08 11.60 -0.75
CA GLY A 23 -18.28 11.49 -2.19
C GLY A 23 -17.96 12.80 -2.94
N ASP A 24 -17.46 13.82 -2.25
CA ASP A 24 -17.10 15.10 -2.86
C ASP A 24 -15.72 15.02 -3.53
N VAL A 25 -15.57 15.60 -4.73
CA VAL A 25 -14.27 15.74 -5.39
C VAL A 25 -13.50 16.86 -4.72
N ILE A 26 -12.40 16.52 -4.06
CA ILE A 26 -11.56 17.45 -3.28
C ILE A 26 -10.25 17.81 -3.98
N GLY A 27 -9.88 17.10 -5.03
CA GLY A 27 -8.64 17.33 -5.79
C GLY A 27 -8.52 16.37 -6.96
N PHE A 28 -7.37 16.44 -7.63
CA PHE A 28 -7.08 15.60 -8.78
C PHE A 28 -5.66 15.08 -8.73
N GLY A 29 -5.49 13.85 -9.20
CA GLY A 29 -4.22 13.30 -9.66
C GLY A 29 -4.18 13.28 -11.18
N GLY A 30 -3.00 13.38 -11.77
CA GLY A 30 -2.84 13.30 -13.23
C GLY A 30 -1.62 12.49 -13.60
N ARG A 31 -1.78 11.45 -14.45
CA ARG A 31 -0.68 10.71 -15.05
C ARG A 31 -0.42 11.24 -16.45
N VAL A 32 0.82 11.58 -16.76
CA VAL A 32 1.20 12.08 -18.09
C VAL A 32 0.93 11.02 -19.17
N LEU A 33 0.40 11.46 -20.30
CA LEU A 33 0.28 10.65 -21.51
C LEU A 33 1.61 10.71 -22.30
N GLY A 34 2.20 9.56 -22.56
CA GLY A 34 3.50 9.47 -23.21
C GLY A 34 4.65 9.92 -22.31
N GLU A 35 5.67 10.56 -22.91
CA GLU A 35 6.83 11.07 -22.20
C GLU A 35 6.53 12.44 -21.56
N GLY A 36 7.03 12.64 -20.35
CA GLY A 36 6.87 13.91 -19.61
C GLY A 36 7.14 13.76 -18.12
N THR A 37 7.55 14.86 -17.50
CA THR A 37 7.85 14.93 -16.07
C THR A 37 7.01 16.01 -15.38
N PRO A 38 6.56 15.72 -14.15
CA PRO A 38 6.62 14.46 -13.42
C PRO A 38 5.62 13.43 -13.99
N LYS A 39 5.93 12.12 -13.89
CA LYS A 39 5.03 11.05 -14.34
C LYS A 39 3.65 11.16 -13.70
N TYR A 40 3.59 11.43 -12.40
CA TYR A 40 2.37 11.73 -11.65
C TYR A 40 2.43 13.13 -11.08
N LEU A 41 1.31 13.83 -11.15
CA LEU A 41 1.13 15.18 -10.60
C LEU A 41 -0.17 15.19 -9.80
N ASN A 42 -0.12 15.70 -8.58
CA ASN A 42 -1.30 15.88 -7.74
C ASN A 42 -1.64 17.34 -7.56
N SER A 43 -2.91 17.61 -7.24
CA SER A 43 -3.31 18.92 -6.72
C SER A 43 -2.43 19.30 -5.53
N PRO A 44 -2.11 20.58 -5.34
CA PRO A 44 -1.52 21.04 -4.08
C PRO A 44 -2.49 20.85 -2.94
N ASP A 45 -2.00 20.92 -1.70
CA ASP A 45 -2.89 20.97 -0.54
C ASP A 45 -3.73 22.26 -0.59
N THR A 46 -4.99 22.15 -0.19
CA THR A 46 -5.98 23.23 -0.14
C THR A 46 -6.76 23.14 1.17
N PRO A 47 -7.63 24.09 1.52
CA PRO A 47 -8.48 23.98 2.71
C PRO A 47 -9.35 22.72 2.75
N VAL A 48 -9.70 22.14 1.57
CA VAL A 48 -10.53 20.94 1.46
C VAL A 48 -9.74 19.68 1.14
N PHE A 49 -8.50 19.79 0.71
CA PHE A 49 -7.65 18.67 0.32
C PHE A 49 -6.29 18.69 1.00
N ASN A 50 -5.98 17.64 1.75
CA ASN A 50 -4.67 17.44 2.35
C ASN A 50 -4.20 16.00 2.08
N LYS A 51 -3.05 15.85 1.39
CA LYS A 51 -2.49 14.55 0.99
C LYS A 51 -2.17 13.65 2.17
N SER A 52 -1.80 14.24 3.31
CA SER A 52 -1.43 13.49 4.52
C SER A 52 -2.64 12.96 5.31
N ARG A 53 -3.85 13.32 4.90
CA ARG A 53 -5.12 12.97 5.57
C ARG A 53 -6.12 12.26 4.67
N ASN A 54 -5.81 12.11 3.39
CA ASN A 54 -6.68 11.49 2.42
C ASN A 54 -5.96 10.32 1.73
N LEU A 55 -6.71 9.29 1.41
CA LEU A 55 -6.26 8.13 0.64
C LEU A 55 -7.12 7.99 -0.62
N PHE A 56 -6.48 7.69 -1.75
CA PHE A 56 -7.18 7.40 -3.00
C PHE A 56 -8.06 6.17 -2.85
N ALA A 57 -9.27 6.23 -3.37
CA ALA A 57 -10.29 5.17 -3.38
C ALA A 57 -10.80 4.72 -2.00
N LEU A 58 -10.44 5.38 -0.88
CA LEU A 58 -10.97 5.01 0.43
C LEU A 58 -12.49 5.21 0.54
N ASN A 59 -13.06 6.16 -0.21
CA ASN A 59 -14.51 6.33 -0.33
C ASN A 59 -15.24 5.07 -0.83
N LEU A 60 -14.56 4.24 -1.61
CA LEU A 60 -15.05 2.94 -2.10
C LEU A 60 -14.69 1.83 -1.12
N ALA A 61 -13.41 1.72 -0.75
CA ALA A 61 -12.87 0.65 0.08
C ALA A 61 -13.47 0.59 1.50
N LYS A 62 -13.97 1.71 2.04
CA LYS A 62 -14.64 1.74 3.35
C LYS A 62 -15.85 0.80 3.46
N ASN A 63 -16.44 0.40 2.34
CA ASN A 63 -17.63 -0.46 2.27
C ASN A 63 -17.30 -1.91 1.92
N THR A 64 -16.02 -2.24 1.74
CA THR A 64 -15.60 -3.60 1.37
C THR A 64 -16.10 -4.66 2.33
N LYS A 65 -16.45 -5.83 1.80
CA LYS A 65 -16.82 -7.01 2.59
C LYS A 65 -15.64 -7.95 2.84
N LEU A 66 -14.46 -7.63 2.33
CA LEU A 66 -13.27 -8.50 2.43
C LEU A 66 -12.61 -8.46 3.82
N GLY A 67 -13.07 -7.60 4.74
CA GLY A 67 -12.59 -7.52 6.12
C GLY A 67 -11.16 -6.97 6.27
N ARG A 68 -10.54 -6.57 5.15
CA ARG A 68 -9.18 -6.02 5.08
C ARG A 68 -9.12 -4.88 4.07
N ILE A 69 -8.14 -3.99 4.24
CA ILE A 69 -7.80 -2.97 3.23
C ILE A 69 -6.41 -3.28 2.69
N VAL A 70 -6.25 -3.24 1.35
CA VAL A 70 -4.98 -3.38 0.66
C VAL A 70 -4.43 -1.98 0.37
N LEU A 71 -3.26 -1.67 0.92
CA LEU A 71 -2.58 -0.39 0.77
C LEU A 71 -1.50 -0.51 -0.30
N THR A 72 -1.68 0.18 -1.43
CA THR A 72 -0.74 0.25 -2.56
C THR A 72 0.00 1.58 -2.59
N GLU A 73 0.99 1.72 -3.48
CA GLU A 73 1.73 2.98 -3.65
C GLU A 73 1.02 3.98 -4.55
N GLY A 74 0.36 3.51 -5.60
CA GLY A 74 -0.13 4.35 -6.68
C GLY A 74 -1.57 4.12 -7.12
N TYR A 75 -2.06 5.08 -7.91
CA TYR A 75 -3.42 5.02 -8.47
C TYR A 75 -3.64 3.81 -9.37
N MET A 76 -2.64 3.47 -10.20
CA MET A 76 -2.78 2.40 -11.18
C MET A 76 -2.95 1.05 -10.51
N ASP A 77 -2.16 0.76 -9.49
CA ASP A 77 -2.27 -0.49 -8.72
C ASP A 77 -3.63 -0.61 -8.06
N THR A 78 -4.09 0.48 -7.42
CA THR A 78 -5.43 0.53 -6.82
C THR A 78 -6.54 0.30 -7.86
N ILE A 79 -6.45 0.95 -9.02
CA ILE A 79 -7.43 0.83 -10.10
C ILE A 79 -7.43 -0.60 -10.65
N SER A 80 -6.26 -1.18 -10.92
CA SER A 80 -6.12 -2.53 -11.43
C SER A 80 -6.67 -3.57 -10.45
N LEU A 81 -6.40 -3.40 -9.17
CA LEU A 81 -6.98 -4.24 -8.12
C LEU A 81 -8.50 -4.12 -8.07
N TYR A 82 -9.02 -2.90 -8.13
CA TYR A 82 -10.46 -2.66 -8.13
C TYR A 82 -11.14 -3.28 -9.36
N GLN A 83 -10.56 -3.12 -10.55
CA GLN A 83 -11.04 -3.74 -11.79
C GLN A 83 -11.02 -5.28 -11.74
N ALA A 84 -10.06 -5.85 -11.02
CA ALA A 84 -9.99 -7.29 -10.76
C ALA A 84 -10.95 -7.77 -9.66
N GLY A 85 -11.76 -6.87 -9.06
CA GLY A 85 -12.77 -7.20 -8.04
C GLY A 85 -12.26 -7.12 -6.61
N PHE A 86 -11.08 -6.52 -6.36
CA PHE A 86 -10.56 -6.23 -5.01
C PHE A 86 -10.95 -4.80 -4.62
N ASP A 87 -12.20 -4.61 -4.20
CA ASP A 87 -12.79 -3.32 -3.82
C ASP A 87 -12.22 -2.71 -2.53
N CYS A 88 -11.26 -3.40 -1.91
CA CYS A 88 -10.58 -3.02 -0.68
C CYS A 88 -9.27 -2.26 -0.91
N ALA A 89 -8.89 -1.95 -2.15
CA ALA A 89 -7.62 -1.31 -2.45
C ALA A 89 -7.67 0.21 -2.26
N VAL A 90 -6.60 0.77 -1.67
CA VAL A 90 -6.39 2.20 -1.49
C VAL A 90 -4.93 2.57 -1.76
N ALA A 91 -4.67 3.83 -2.13
CA ALA A 91 -3.30 4.32 -2.28
C ALA A 91 -3.06 5.63 -1.52
N SER A 92 -1.79 5.89 -1.22
CA SER A 92 -1.34 7.21 -0.82
C SER A 92 -1.33 8.19 -2.01
N LEU A 93 -1.26 9.48 -1.73
CA LEU A 93 -1.42 10.53 -2.74
C LEU A 93 -0.08 11.18 -3.12
N GLY A 94 0.93 10.35 -3.43
CA GLY A 94 2.29 10.81 -3.72
C GLY A 94 3.02 11.34 -2.48
N THR A 95 2.70 10.78 -1.33
CA THR A 95 3.37 11.01 -0.05
C THR A 95 3.52 9.68 0.68
N SER A 96 4.48 9.57 1.58
CA SER A 96 4.58 8.41 2.47
C SER A 96 3.34 8.30 3.36
N LEU A 97 3.04 7.08 3.83
CA LEU A 97 1.98 6.88 4.82
C LEU A 97 2.24 7.74 6.06
N THR A 98 1.19 8.31 6.62
CA THR A 98 1.24 9.17 7.81
C THR A 98 0.47 8.55 8.97
N ALA A 99 0.70 9.08 10.18
CA ALA A 99 -0.07 8.69 11.35
C ALA A 99 -1.57 9.02 11.20
N ASP A 100 -1.91 10.09 10.47
CA ASP A 100 -3.31 10.44 10.16
C ASP A 100 -3.94 9.43 9.21
N HIS A 101 -3.20 8.94 8.20
CA HIS A 101 -3.65 7.83 7.36
C HIS A 101 -3.90 6.56 8.16
N ALA A 102 -2.99 6.21 9.07
CA ALA A 102 -3.15 5.02 9.93
C ALA A 102 -4.39 5.12 10.82
N LYS A 103 -4.61 6.27 11.46
CA LYS A 103 -5.83 6.56 12.24
C LYS A 103 -7.09 6.52 11.38
N LEU A 104 -7.00 7.00 10.13
CA LEU A 104 -8.12 6.97 9.20
C LEU A 104 -8.49 5.54 8.84
N LEU A 105 -7.52 4.70 8.47
CA LEU A 105 -7.72 3.30 8.14
C LEU A 105 -8.30 2.49 9.30
N SER A 106 -7.86 2.72 10.54
CA SER A 106 -8.34 2.00 11.72
C SER A 106 -9.83 2.19 12.03
N ARG A 107 -10.47 3.19 11.42
CA ARG A 107 -11.92 3.42 11.52
C ARG A 107 -12.73 2.45 10.66
N PHE A 108 -12.15 1.90 9.60
CA PHE A 108 -12.85 1.13 8.57
C PHE A 108 -12.45 -0.33 8.48
N THR A 109 -11.30 -0.72 9.03
CA THR A 109 -10.85 -2.10 9.02
C THR A 109 -10.11 -2.47 10.30
N LYS A 110 -9.90 -3.77 10.50
CA LYS A 110 -9.01 -4.31 11.54
C LYS A 110 -7.72 -4.88 10.97
N GLU A 111 -7.64 -5.10 9.65
CA GLU A 111 -6.47 -5.64 8.97
C GLU A 111 -6.09 -4.75 7.78
N VAL A 112 -4.82 -4.41 7.67
CA VAL A 112 -4.23 -3.74 6.51
C VAL A 112 -3.16 -4.65 5.91
N VAL A 113 -3.24 -4.88 4.60
CA VAL A 113 -2.23 -5.59 3.83
C VAL A 113 -1.45 -4.56 3.02
N ILE A 114 -0.18 -4.37 3.33
CA ILE A 114 0.72 -3.51 2.56
C ILE A 114 1.13 -4.26 1.30
N CYS A 115 0.85 -3.69 0.14
CA CYS A 115 1.19 -4.21 -1.17
C CYS A 115 1.93 -3.13 -1.97
N TYR A 116 3.18 -2.89 -1.58
CA TYR A 116 4.07 -1.91 -2.20
C TYR A 116 4.96 -2.57 -3.25
N ASP A 117 5.61 -1.74 -4.07
CA ASP A 117 6.51 -2.20 -5.11
C ASP A 117 7.62 -3.08 -4.53
N ALA A 118 8.08 -4.06 -5.30
CA ALA A 118 9.08 -5.03 -4.86
C ALA A 118 10.51 -4.46 -4.76
N ASP A 119 10.69 -3.19 -5.11
CA ASP A 119 11.98 -2.52 -5.09
C ASP A 119 12.41 -2.07 -3.68
N SER A 120 13.64 -1.53 -3.58
CA SER A 120 14.22 -1.09 -2.31
C SER A 120 13.45 0.07 -1.68
N ALA A 121 12.81 0.94 -2.48
CA ALA A 121 12.05 2.08 -2.01
C ALA A 121 10.72 1.63 -1.38
N GLY A 122 10.01 0.70 -2.04
CA GLY A 122 8.79 0.10 -1.54
C GLY A 122 9.02 -0.67 -0.24
N VAL A 123 10.10 -1.44 -0.17
CA VAL A 123 10.50 -2.13 1.07
C VAL A 123 10.74 -1.14 2.22
N GLN A 124 11.45 -0.04 1.98
CA GLN A 124 11.68 0.99 3.00
C GLN A 124 10.36 1.69 3.40
N ALA A 125 9.48 1.94 2.42
CA ALA A 125 8.17 2.52 2.68
C ALA A 125 7.30 1.58 3.55
N ALA A 126 7.29 0.27 3.27
CA ALA A 126 6.61 -0.73 4.08
C ALA A 126 7.13 -0.76 5.52
N ASN A 127 8.46 -0.81 5.70
CA ASN A 127 9.08 -0.81 7.04
C ASN A 127 8.74 0.45 7.86
N ARG A 128 8.55 1.60 7.22
CA ARG A 128 8.09 2.83 7.90
C ARG A 128 6.60 2.80 8.21
N ALA A 129 5.79 2.20 7.33
CA ALA A 129 4.34 2.16 7.47
C ALA A 129 3.87 1.21 8.58
N ILE A 130 4.49 0.03 8.70
CA ILE A 130 4.10 -1.02 9.65
C ILE A 130 3.95 -0.49 11.08
N PRO A 131 4.96 0.10 11.73
CA PRO A 131 4.84 0.54 13.11
C PRO A 131 3.81 1.66 13.29
N MET A 132 3.53 2.47 12.27
CA MET A 132 2.50 3.50 12.33
C MET A 132 1.10 2.89 12.33
N LEU A 133 0.88 1.86 11.52
CA LEU A 133 -0.39 1.14 11.46
C LEU A 133 -0.64 0.33 12.75
N GLU A 134 0.37 -0.42 13.22
CA GLU A 134 0.26 -1.22 14.45
C GLU A 134 -0.06 -0.38 15.69
N LYS A 135 0.50 0.84 15.78
CA LYS A 135 0.19 1.80 16.87
C LYS A 135 -1.30 2.18 16.95
N THR A 136 -2.06 1.98 15.88
CA THR A 136 -3.52 2.24 15.88
C THR A 136 -4.34 0.99 16.16
N GLY A 137 -3.71 -0.14 16.52
CA GLY A 137 -4.36 -1.42 16.80
C GLY A 137 -4.74 -2.20 15.54
N LEU A 138 -4.21 -1.82 14.38
CA LEU A 138 -4.40 -2.56 13.14
C LEU A 138 -3.50 -3.79 13.09
N LYS A 139 -4.07 -4.90 12.65
CA LYS A 139 -3.28 -6.07 12.22
C LYS A 139 -2.65 -5.75 10.87
N VAL A 140 -1.34 -5.82 10.80
CA VAL A 140 -0.60 -5.47 9.59
C VAL A 140 0.00 -6.72 8.98
N LYS A 141 -0.21 -6.87 7.68
CA LYS A 141 0.40 -7.88 6.84
C LYS A 141 1.13 -7.24 5.68
N VAL A 142 2.08 -7.95 5.11
CA VAL A 142 2.80 -7.55 3.90
C VAL A 142 2.58 -8.59 2.82
N LEU A 143 2.18 -8.14 1.65
CA LEU A 143 2.05 -8.96 0.46
C LEU A 143 3.27 -8.71 -0.42
N ARG A 144 4.04 -9.77 -0.68
CA ARG A 144 5.18 -9.71 -1.61
C ARG A 144 4.72 -10.12 -3.00
N VAL A 145 4.75 -9.18 -3.91
CA VAL A 145 4.54 -9.48 -5.34
C VAL A 145 5.80 -10.13 -5.87
N THR A 146 5.72 -11.40 -6.26
CA THR A 146 6.82 -12.18 -6.83
C THR A 146 6.57 -12.46 -8.31
N GLY A 147 7.58 -12.26 -9.16
CA GLY A 147 7.45 -12.45 -10.61
C GLY A 147 6.87 -11.25 -11.38
N ALA A 148 6.60 -10.13 -10.68
CA ALA A 148 6.20 -8.85 -11.25
C ALA A 148 6.75 -7.72 -10.38
N LYS A 149 6.83 -6.50 -10.93
CA LYS A 149 7.36 -5.33 -10.19
C LYS A 149 6.33 -4.68 -9.29
N ASP A 150 5.07 -4.72 -9.69
CA ASP A 150 3.94 -4.07 -9.04
C ASP A 150 2.65 -4.90 -9.18
N PRO A 151 1.59 -4.59 -8.41
CA PRO A 151 0.30 -5.28 -8.47
C PRO A 151 -0.37 -5.25 -9.84
N ASP A 152 -0.24 -4.15 -10.59
CA ASP A 152 -0.84 -4.00 -11.93
C ASP A 152 -0.20 -4.98 -12.92
N GLU A 153 1.14 -5.08 -12.94
CA GLU A 153 1.84 -6.05 -13.78
C GLU A 153 1.54 -7.49 -13.37
N PHE A 154 1.44 -7.76 -12.07
CA PHE A 154 1.09 -9.10 -11.57
C PHE A 154 -0.30 -9.54 -12.04
N LEU A 155 -1.29 -8.67 -11.91
CA LEU A 155 -2.65 -8.97 -12.35
C LEU A 155 -2.73 -9.23 -13.86
N ARG A 156 -1.99 -8.46 -14.66
CA ARG A 156 -1.93 -8.66 -16.12
C ARG A 156 -1.25 -9.97 -16.50
N SER A 157 -0.25 -10.38 -15.76
CA SER A 157 0.55 -11.58 -16.08
C SER A 157 -0.06 -12.86 -15.54
N PHE A 158 -0.63 -12.83 -14.34
CA PHE A 158 -1.05 -14.03 -13.61
C PHE A 158 -2.55 -14.08 -13.28
N GLY A 159 -3.25 -12.95 -13.44
CA GLY A 159 -4.69 -12.86 -13.28
C GLY A 159 -5.17 -12.76 -11.82
N ARG A 160 -6.49 -12.58 -11.69
CA ARG A 160 -7.20 -12.34 -10.43
C ARG A 160 -7.01 -13.46 -9.41
N ASP A 161 -7.17 -14.72 -9.83
CA ASP A 161 -7.16 -15.85 -8.90
C ASP A 161 -5.76 -16.10 -8.31
N ALA A 162 -4.71 -15.82 -9.08
CA ALA A 162 -3.35 -15.86 -8.57
C ALA A 162 -3.13 -14.76 -7.52
N PHE A 163 -3.63 -13.55 -7.76
CA PHE A 163 -3.54 -12.45 -6.78
C PHE A 163 -4.36 -12.74 -5.51
N ALA A 164 -5.54 -13.35 -5.63
CA ALA A 164 -6.35 -13.75 -4.47
C ALA A 164 -5.58 -14.73 -3.57
N ARG A 165 -4.94 -15.74 -4.14
CA ARG A 165 -4.09 -16.69 -3.40
C ARG A 165 -2.91 -15.99 -2.73
N LEU A 166 -2.25 -15.07 -3.45
CA LEU A 166 -1.14 -14.31 -2.92
C LEU A 166 -1.59 -13.41 -1.75
N LEU A 167 -2.76 -12.80 -1.86
CA LEU A 167 -3.35 -11.96 -0.81
C LEU A 167 -3.66 -12.77 0.46
N ASP A 168 -4.17 -13.99 0.32
CA ASP A 168 -4.44 -14.88 1.45
C ASP A 168 -3.16 -15.42 2.11
N GLN A 169 -2.07 -15.49 1.36
CA GLN A 169 -0.73 -15.88 1.84
C GLN A 169 0.10 -14.69 2.35
N SER A 170 -0.50 -13.50 2.49
CA SER A 170 0.21 -12.31 3.00
C SER A 170 0.78 -12.56 4.40
N GLU A 171 2.01 -12.12 4.61
CA GLU A 171 2.85 -12.42 5.76
C GLU A 171 2.67 -11.36 6.85
N ASN A 172 2.78 -11.77 8.13
CA ASN A 172 2.94 -10.79 9.21
C ASN A 172 4.36 -10.19 9.19
N TYR A 173 4.58 -9.13 9.97
CA TYR A 173 5.86 -8.39 9.96
C TYR A 173 7.06 -9.27 10.31
N VAL A 174 6.92 -10.22 11.21
CA VAL A 174 8.01 -11.12 11.63
C VAL A 174 8.37 -12.07 10.48
N GLU A 175 7.37 -12.72 9.89
CA GLU A 175 7.54 -13.59 8.72
C GLU A 175 8.17 -12.86 7.54
N TYR A 176 7.65 -11.67 7.23
CA TYR A 176 8.17 -10.80 6.17
C TYR A 176 9.67 -10.49 6.35
N ASN A 177 10.10 -10.13 7.56
CA ASN A 177 11.51 -9.86 7.83
C ASN A 177 12.37 -11.13 7.86
N LEU A 178 11.86 -12.24 8.37
CA LEU A 178 12.58 -13.52 8.37
C LEU A 178 12.85 -14.00 6.93
N HIS A 179 11.85 -13.95 6.07
CA HIS A 179 12.03 -14.27 4.65
C HIS A 179 13.07 -13.38 3.96
N ARG A 180 13.06 -12.09 4.30
CA ARG A 180 13.99 -11.12 3.71
C ARG A 180 15.43 -11.31 4.15
N TRP A 181 15.68 -11.65 5.43
CA TRP A 181 17.03 -11.73 6.00
C TRP A 181 17.65 -13.10 5.88
N CYS A 182 16.86 -14.14 5.90
CA CYS A 182 17.34 -15.52 5.98
C CYS A 182 17.14 -16.33 4.69
N GLY A 183 16.41 -15.79 3.70
CA GLY A 183 16.01 -16.57 2.51
C GLY A 183 15.12 -17.78 2.85
N TYR A 184 14.56 -17.82 4.05
CA TYR A 184 13.69 -18.90 4.49
C TYR A 184 12.36 -18.88 3.75
N THR A 185 11.93 -20.01 3.21
CA THR A 185 10.56 -20.21 2.71
C THR A 185 9.63 -20.59 3.87
N SER A 186 8.32 -20.38 3.71
CA SER A 186 7.30 -20.77 4.70
C SER A 186 7.41 -22.24 5.14
N ASP A 187 7.82 -23.15 4.24
CA ASP A 187 8.06 -24.56 4.55
C ASP A 187 9.25 -24.79 5.48
N SER A 188 10.30 -23.99 5.37
CA SER A 188 11.45 -24.07 6.27
C SER A 188 11.12 -23.53 7.67
N TYR A 189 10.23 -22.55 7.77
CA TYR A 189 9.73 -22.02 9.03
C TYR A 189 8.92 -23.05 9.80
N ASN A 190 7.98 -23.72 9.13
CA ASN A 190 7.16 -24.79 9.75
C ASN A 190 7.97 -26.01 10.20
N LYS A 191 9.04 -26.36 9.50
CA LYS A 191 9.99 -27.41 9.92
C LYS A 191 10.89 -26.99 11.08
N ALA A 192 11.19 -25.68 11.22
CA ALA A 192 12.06 -25.15 12.29
C ALA A 192 11.32 -24.94 13.63
N HIS A 193 9.97 -24.96 13.67
CA HIS A 193 9.17 -24.74 14.88
C HIS A 193 9.35 -25.80 15.97
N GLY A 194 9.99 -26.94 15.68
CA GLY A 194 10.34 -27.92 16.70
C GLY A 194 11.55 -27.53 17.56
N HIS A 195 12.57 -26.83 17.01
CA HIS A 195 13.85 -26.56 17.72
C HIS A 195 14.56 -25.24 17.31
N GLY A 196 14.02 -24.45 16.39
CA GLY A 196 14.72 -23.31 15.77
C GLY A 196 14.55 -21.96 16.46
N PHE A 197 13.49 -21.74 17.22
CA PHE A 197 13.13 -20.44 17.80
C PHE A 197 14.21 -19.90 18.77
N ILE A 198 14.80 -20.79 19.56
CA ILE A 198 15.85 -20.42 20.53
C ILE A 198 17.16 -19.98 19.83
N ARG A 199 17.42 -20.48 18.63
CA ARG A 199 18.64 -20.15 17.88
C ARG A 199 18.54 -18.81 17.16
N ILE A 200 17.33 -18.47 16.67
CA ILE A 200 17.04 -17.19 16.01
C ILE A 200 17.06 -16.03 17.02
N SER A 201 16.50 -16.20 18.21
CA SER A 201 16.47 -15.17 19.25
C SER A 201 17.86 -14.76 19.75
N ARG A 202 18.89 -15.62 19.63
CA ARG A 202 20.28 -15.27 19.98
C ARG A 202 20.94 -14.32 18.98
N HIS A 203 20.53 -14.35 17.72
CA HIS A 203 21.08 -13.49 16.65
C HIS A 203 20.25 -12.21 16.44
N PHE A 204 19.02 -12.16 16.99
CA PHE A 204 18.10 -11.03 16.83
C PHE A 204 17.51 -10.62 18.19
N PRO A 205 18.19 -9.77 18.97
CA PRO A 205 17.79 -9.39 20.34
C PRO A 205 16.40 -8.78 20.44
N PHE A 206 15.89 -8.18 19.37
CA PHE A 206 14.58 -7.54 19.34
C PHE A 206 13.39 -8.55 19.30
N LEU A 207 13.65 -9.84 18.99
CA LEU A 207 12.62 -10.88 19.05
C LEU A 207 12.35 -11.39 20.48
N ARG A 208 13.16 -10.99 21.47
CA ARG A 208 12.99 -11.44 22.86
C ARG A 208 11.74 -10.90 23.57
N HIS A 209 11.08 -9.90 22.99
CA HIS A 209 9.89 -9.26 23.57
C HIS A 209 8.61 -9.52 22.77
N ALA A 210 8.62 -10.43 21.80
CA ALA A 210 7.48 -10.76 20.95
C ALA A 210 6.84 -12.13 21.29
N VAL A 211 7.09 -12.66 22.49
CA VAL A 211 6.46 -13.88 23.02
C VAL A 211 5.68 -13.52 24.29
#